data_ca91a8784014625e0324749d2a05b987
#
_entry.id   ca91a8784014625e0324749d2a05b987
#
_cell.length_a   1.000
_cell.length_b   1.000
_cell.length_c   1.000
_cell.angle_alpha   90.00
_cell.angle_beta   90.00
_cell.angle_gamma   90.00
#
_symmetry.space_group_name_H-M   'P 1'
#
loop_
_entity.id
_entity.type
_entity.pdbx_description
1 polymer ?
#
loop_
_entity_poly.entity_id
_entity_poly.type
_entity_poly.pdbx_seq_one_letter_code
_entity_poly.pdbx_strand_id
1 'polypeptide(L)'
;SYISETGKQKFAGKLLSQNLKYCDCVVADESTFQKMLAPAYTQIAGKYPKREQDIMLSTKTLEYLGISDPQIGMEVELDFYWNDVFHTEGTGLQKFTLSGYFTEYQNQGASSSVAFLSEQKLIENKMTWNPCRVLLDVKETSASGLQMEQKLTKDVELQEGQRVISRDSAVYRAMEGMAGSYGFAAVLSFLTLLCMFLFVSNILNLSLEKDLQQYGLLE
;
A
#
# COMPACT_ATOMS: atom_id res chain seq x y z
N SER A 1 -21.24 9.41 14.30
CA SER A 1 -20.62 8.45 13.38
C SER A 1 -19.11 8.59 13.45
N TYR A 2 -18.40 7.51 13.55
CA TYR A 2 -16.95 7.45 13.51
C TYR A 2 -16.43 7.26 12.06
N ILE A 3 -17.32 7.05 11.10
CA ILE A 3 -17.02 7.04 9.68
C ILE A 3 -16.99 8.48 9.17
N SER A 4 -15.90 8.88 8.53
CA SER A 4 -15.70 10.20 7.96
C SER A 4 -16.13 10.28 6.50
N GLU A 5 -15.74 9.29 5.71
CA GLU A 5 -16.04 9.23 4.28
C GLU A 5 -16.42 7.79 3.88
N THR A 6 -17.20 7.69 2.83
CA THR A 6 -17.54 6.42 2.20
C THR A 6 -17.29 6.50 0.70
N GLY A 7 -16.78 5.44 0.13
CA GLY A 7 -16.52 5.35 -1.29
C GLY A 7 -16.79 3.95 -1.82
N LYS A 8 -16.82 3.80 -3.11
CA LYS A 8 -17.00 2.50 -3.77
C LYS A 8 -15.91 2.22 -4.78
N GLN A 9 -15.49 0.98 -4.82
CA GLN A 9 -14.46 0.49 -5.73
C GLN A 9 -14.88 -0.87 -6.27
N LYS A 10 -14.71 -1.09 -7.56
CA LYS A 10 -14.98 -2.37 -8.20
C LYS A 10 -13.73 -2.87 -8.91
N PHE A 11 -13.44 -4.14 -8.75
CA PHE A 11 -12.48 -4.84 -9.59
C PHE A 11 -13.13 -5.07 -10.96
N ALA A 12 -12.47 -4.63 -12.02
CA ALA A 12 -13.01 -4.65 -13.39
C ALA A 12 -12.29 -5.65 -14.31
N GLY A 13 -11.14 -6.17 -13.89
CA GLY A 13 -10.39 -7.11 -14.70
C GLY A 13 -8.89 -7.00 -14.50
N LYS A 14 -8.13 -7.48 -15.46
CA LYS A 14 -6.67 -7.53 -15.41
C LYS A 14 -6.03 -7.12 -16.72
N LEU A 15 -4.89 -6.47 -16.65
CA LEU A 15 -3.96 -6.33 -17.76
C LEU A 15 -2.93 -7.43 -17.70
N LEU A 16 -2.66 -8.04 -18.83
CA LEU A 16 -1.60 -9.03 -19.01
C LEU A 16 -0.52 -8.47 -19.93
N SER A 17 0.72 -8.77 -19.64
CA SER A 17 1.87 -8.48 -20.49
C SER A 17 2.94 -9.53 -20.25
N GLN A 18 3.78 -9.78 -21.23
CA GLN A 18 4.88 -10.73 -21.10
C GLN A 18 5.82 -10.41 -19.93
N ASN A 19 5.98 -9.12 -19.62
CA ASN A 19 6.83 -8.63 -18.53
C ASN A 19 6.05 -8.31 -17.24
N LEU A 20 4.73 -8.23 -17.33
CA LEU A 20 3.82 -7.93 -16.22
C LEU A 20 3.06 -9.20 -15.89
N LYS A 21 3.28 -9.77 -14.70
CA LYS A 21 2.52 -10.97 -14.30
C LYS A 21 1.03 -10.71 -14.37
N TYR A 22 0.56 -9.61 -13.82
CA TYR A 22 -0.77 -9.03 -14.00
C TYR A 22 -0.88 -7.67 -13.30
N CYS A 23 -1.74 -6.82 -13.83
CA CYS A 23 -2.11 -5.56 -13.23
C CYS A 23 -3.62 -5.56 -13.00
N ASP A 24 -4.06 -5.35 -11.79
CA ASP A 24 -5.47 -5.34 -11.45
C ASP A 24 -6.11 -4.03 -11.94
N CYS A 25 -7.15 -4.15 -12.75
CA CYS A 25 -7.94 -3.03 -13.21
C CYS A 25 -9.08 -2.76 -12.24
N VAL A 26 -9.19 -1.52 -11.83
CA VAL A 26 -10.14 -1.09 -10.81
C VAL A 26 -10.89 0.14 -11.30
N VAL A 27 -12.17 0.19 -10.99
CA VAL A 27 -13.00 1.38 -11.16
C VAL A 27 -13.44 1.89 -9.80
N ALA A 28 -13.30 3.19 -9.59
CA ALA A 28 -13.84 3.91 -8.45
C ALA A 28 -14.63 5.11 -8.98
N ASP A 29 -15.54 5.66 -8.21
CA ASP A 29 -16.06 6.98 -8.55
C ASP A 29 -14.99 8.06 -8.31
N GLU A 30 -15.09 9.18 -9.05
CA GLU A 30 -14.07 10.24 -9.03
C GLU A 30 -13.86 10.81 -7.62
N SER A 31 -14.92 10.92 -6.82
CA SER A 31 -14.84 11.38 -5.43
C SER A 31 -14.06 10.41 -4.55
N THR A 32 -14.33 9.11 -4.69
CA THR A 32 -13.58 8.07 -3.98
C THR A 32 -12.11 8.09 -4.36
N PHE A 33 -11.81 8.22 -5.66
CA PHE A 33 -10.43 8.33 -6.10
C PHE A 33 -9.72 9.52 -5.45
N GLN A 34 -10.30 10.71 -5.56
CA GLN A 34 -9.67 11.94 -5.08
C GLN A 34 -9.49 11.99 -3.56
N LYS A 35 -10.49 11.53 -2.80
CA LYS A 35 -10.49 11.67 -1.34
C LYS A 35 -9.83 10.51 -0.62
N MET A 36 -9.98 9.28 -1.13
CA MET A 36 -9.59 8.09 -0.41
C MET A 36 -8.39 7.35 -1.03
N LEU A 37 -8.21 7.41 -2.35
CA LEU A 37 -7.17 6.67 -3.03
C LEU A 37 -5.97 7.54 -3.41
N ALA A 38 -6.21 8.70 -4.01
CA ALA A 38 -5.15 9.61 -4.45
C ALA A 38 -4.17 10.03 -3.34
N PRO A 39 -4.59 10.25 -2.09
CA PRO A 39 -3.65 10.57 -1.00
C PRO A 39 -2.58 9.51 -0.74
N ALA A 40 -2.84 8.25 -1.14
CA ALA A 40 -1.87 7.15 -1.00
C ALA A 40 -0.86 7.08 -2.16
N TYR A 41 -1.00 7.93 -3.17
CA TYR A 41 -0.13 7.94 -4.35
C TYR A 41 0.72 9.20 -4.40
N THR A 42 1.87 9.08 -5.01
CA THR A 42 2.77 10.22 -5.26
C THR A 42 2.91 10.45 -6.76
N GLN A 43 3.40 11.63 -7.14
CA GLN A 43 3.67 11.98 -8.54
C GLN A 43 2.47 11.72 -9.47
N ILE A 44 1.28 12.10 -9.04
CA ILE A 44 0.09 11.97 -9.87
C ILE A 44 0.16 13.02 -10.98
N ALA A 45 0.09 12.55 -12.24
CA ALA A 45 0.01 13.38 -13.43
C ALA A 45 -1.24 13.04 -14.24
N GLY A 46 -1.84 14.04 -14.88
CA GLY A 46 -3.07 13.85 -15.66
C GLY A 46 -4.33 13.87 -14.81
N LYS A 47 -5.34 13.14 -15.26
CA LYS A 47 -6.68 13.11 -14.64
C LYS A 47 -7.20 11.69 -14.51
N TYR A 48 -8.10 11.49 -13.55
CA TYR A 48 -8.84 10.24 -13.42
C TYR A 48 -9.63 9.92 -14.72
N PRO A 49 -9.66 8.64 -15.17
CA PRO A 49 -10.35 8.21 -16.39
C PRO A 49 -11.82 8.59 -16.40
N LYS A 50 -12.29 9.19 -17.49
CA LYS A 50 -13.70 9.58 -17.66
C LYS A 50 -14.34 8.93 -18.85
N ARG A 51 -13.59 8.83 -19.98
CA ARG A 51 -14.09 8.20 -21.19
C ARG A 51 -13.86 6.69 -21.15
N GLU A 52 -14.59 5.97 -21.93
CA GLU A 52 -14.53 4.52 -22.06
C GLU A 52 -13.11 3.98 -22.31
N GLN A 53 -12.35 4.69 -23.16
CA GLN A 53 -10.99 4.30 -23.53
C GLN A 53 -9.90 4.90 -22.63
N ASP A 54 -10.27 5.71 -21.65
CA ASP A 54 -9.30 6.31 -20.75
C ASP A 54 -8.79 5.27 -19.75
N ILE A 55 -7.46 5.28 -19.53
CA ILE A 55 -6.81 4.48 -18.51
C ILE A 55 -5.80 5.34 -17.73
N MET A 56 -5.66 5.05 -16.44
CA MET A 56 -4.64 5.64 -15.60
C MET A 56 -3.77 4.52 -15.03
N LEU A 57 -2.46 4.59 -15.26
CA LEU A 57 -1.50 3.53 -14.96
C LEU A 57 -0.52 3.95 -13.88
N SER A 58 -0.02 2.98 -13.11
CA SER A 58 1.12 3.24 -12.24
C SER A 58 2.41 3.37 -13.05
N THR A 59 3.38 4.15 -12.55
CA THR A 59 4.71 4.27 -13.15
C THR A 59 5.39 2.92 -13.31
N LYS A 60 5.18 2.03 -12.36
CA LYS A 60 5.66 0.65 -12.41
C LYS A 60 5.06 -0.14 -13.58
N THR A 61 3.76 0.01 -13.83
CA THR A 61 3.12 -0.62 -14.99
C THR A 61 3.69 -0.09 -16.29
N LEU A 62 3.90 1.23 -16.38
CA LEU A 62 4.51 1.87 -17.55
C LEU A 62 5.93 1.35 -17.81
N GLU A 63 6.76 1.18 -16.78
CA GLU A 63 8.09 0.57 -16.90
C GLU A 63 8.02 -0.86 -17.44
N TYR A 64 7.11 -1.69 -16.94
CA TYR A 64 6.91 -3.05 -17.43
C TYR A 64 6.44 -3.11 -18.89
N LEU A 65 5.71 -2.09 -19.35
CA LEU A 65 5.29 -1.93 -20.73
C LEU A 65 6.40 -1.33 -21.62
N GLY A 66 7.55 -0.97 -21.03
CA GLY A 66 8.67 -0.35 -21.76
C GLY A 66 8.44 1.13 -22.09
N ILE A 67 7.48 1.78 -21.42
CA ILE A 67 7.16 3.21 -21.62
C ILE A 67 7.97 4.04 -20.64
N SER A 68 9.08 4.60 -21.09
CA SER A 68 9.99 5.39 -20.25
C SER A 68 9.60 6.87 -20.14
N ASP A 69 8.88 7.40 -21.13
CA ASP A 69 8.43 8.79 -21.18
C ASP A 69 6.93 8.85 -21.45
N PRO A 70 6.09 8.67 -20.43
CA PRO A 70 4.64 8.64 -20.60
C PRO A 70 4.10 10.05 -20.91
N GLN A 71 3.38 10.17 -22.01
CA GLN A 71 2.69 11.39 -22.41
C GLN A 71 1.17 11.24 -22.20
N ILE A 72 0.55 12.22 -21.52
CA ILE A 72 -0.89 12.24 -21.36
C ILE A 72 -1.56 12.36 -22.72
N GLY A 73 -2.51 11.48 -23.00
CA GLY A 73 -3.21 11.39 -24.28
C GLY A 73 -2.59 10.42 -25.28
N MET A 74 -1.43 9.81 -24.97
CA MET A 74 -0.88 8.77 -25.84
C MET A 74 -1.77 7.53 -25.88
N GLU A 75 -1.79 6.86 -27.00
CA GLU A 75 -2.43 5.55 -27.14
C GLU A 75 -1.51 4.44 -26.63
N VAL A 76 -2.05 3.51 -25.89
CA VAL A 76 -1.38 2.31 -25.41
C VAL A 76 -2.22 1.09 -25.77
N GLU A 77 -1.60 0.08 -26.37
CA GLU A 77 -2.26 -1.20 -26.64
C GLU A 77 -1.97 -2.15 -25.48
N LEU A 78 -3.02 -2.64 -24.83
CA LEU A 78 -2.94 -3.48 -23.66
C LEU A 78 -3.81 -4.71 -23.83
N ASP A 79 -3.29 -5.85 -23.40
CA ASP A 79 -4.05 -7.09 -23.37
C ASP A 79 -4.93 -7.06 -22.11
N PHE A 80 -6.19 -6.72 -22.29
CA PHE A 80 -7.15 -6.50 -21.23
C PHE A 80 -8.16 -7.64 -21.15
N TYR A 81 -8.20 -8.24 -19.98
CA TYR A 81 -9.18 -9.28 -19.64
C TYR A 81 -10.08 -8.74 -18.54
N TRP A 82 -11.32 -8.49 -18.87
CA TRP A 82 -12.27 -8.14 -17.86
C TRP A 82 -12.85 -9.38 -17.18
N ASN A 83 -13.06 -9.27 -15.90
CA ASN A 83 -13.52 -10.37 -15.06
C ASN A 83 -14.59 -9.83 -14.12
N ASP A 84 -15.80 -10.31 -14.27
CA ASP A 84 -16.78 -10.24 -13.21
C ASP A 84 -16.64 -11.50 -12.32
N VAL A 85 -17.07 -11.42 -11.07
CA VAL A 85 -17.00 -12.55 -10.10
C VAL A 85 -17.61 -13.84 -10.67
N PHE A 86 -18.48 -13.70 -11.66
CA PHE A 86 -19.22 -14.79 -12.30
C PHE A 86 -18.79 -15.15 -13.73
N HIS A 87 -18.06 -14.29 -14.41
CA HIS A 87 -17.70 -14.50 -15.82
C HIS A 87 -16.28 -14.00 -16.08
N THR A 88 -15.42 -14.90 -16.58
CA THR A 88 -14.11 -14.53 -17.11
C THR A 88 -14.24 -14.53 -18.63
N GLU A 89 -14.39 -13.35 -19.22
CA GLU A 89 -14.36 -13.19 -20.67
C GLU A 89 -13.10 -12.45 -21.06
N GLY A 90 -12.23 -13.10 -21.81
CA GLY A 90 -11.06 -12.45 -22.37
C GLY A 90 -11.49 -11.55 -23.53
N THR A 91 -11.08 -10.30 -23.52
CA THR A 91 -11.33 -9.37 -24.62
C THR A 91 -10.14 -9.20 -25.54
N GLY A 92 -8.94 -9.56 -25.07
CA GLY A 92 -7.71 -9.46 -25.83
C GLY A 92 -7.16 -8.04 -25.93
N LEU A 93 -6.40 -7.79 -26.99
CA LEU A 93 -5.68 -6.54 -27.19
C LEU A 93 -6.65 -5.38 -27.42
N GLN A 94 -6.59 -4.37 -26.58
CA GLN A 94 -7.41 -3.16 -26.65
C GLN A 94 -6.57 -1.91 -26.65
N LYS A 95 -7.06 -0.86 -27.32
CA LYS A 95 -6.45 0.46 -27.33
C LYS A 95 -7.03 1.32 -26.23
N PHE A 96 -6.16 1.88 -25.43
CA PHE A 96 -6.50 2.83 -24.37
C PHE A 96 -5.78 4.15 -24.61
N THR A 97 -6.36 5.22 -24.08
CA THR A 97 -5.74 6.54 -24.01
C THR A 97 -5.22 6.77 -22.59
N LEU A 98 -3.93 7.03 -22.42
CA LEU A 98 -3.35 7.33 -21.12
C LEU A 98 -3.89 8.67 -20.60
N SER A 99 -4.83 8.64 -19.67
CA SER A 99 -5.44 9.83 -19.06
C SER A 99 -4.64 10.38 -17.92
N GLY A 100 -3.82 9.55 -17.31
CA GLY A 100 -2.96 9.90 -16.19
C GLY A 100 -2.04 8.75 -15.78
N TYR A 101 -1.09 9.09 -14.90
CA TYR A 101 -0.25 8.09 -14.25
C TYR A 101 0.09 8.53 -12.83
N PHE A 102 0.52 7.58 -12.00
CA PHE A 102 0.84 7.81 -10.59
C PHE A 102 1.91 6.85 -10.11
N THR A 103 2.59 7.23 -9.04
CA THR A 103 3.56 6.36 -8.37
C THR A 103 2.94 5.78 -7.09
N GLU A 104 2.95 4.45 -6.98
CA GLU A 104 2.46 3.74 -5.80
C GLU A 104 3.53 3.74 -4.70
N TYR A 105 3.14 4.19 -3.50
CA TYR A 105 4.06 4.26 -2.36
C TYR A 105 4.43 2.87 -1.79
N GLN A 106 3.57 1.87 -1.95
CA GLN A 106 3.67 0.60 -1.21
C GLN A 106 4.31 -0.57 -1.95
N ASN A 107 4.71 -0.42 -3.22
CA ASN A 107 4.96 -1.60 -4.03
C ASN A 107 6.42 -1.92 -4.36
N GLN A 108 7.36 -1.66 -3.47
CA GLN A 108 8.72 -2.17 -3.66
C GLN A 108 8.85 -3.70 -3.61
N GLY A 109 7.80 -4.43 -3.24
CA GLY A 109 7.79 -5.90 -3.17
C GLY A 109 6.52 -6.60 -3.69
N ALA A 110 5.45 -5.87 -4.02
CA ALA A 110 4.23 -6.50 -4.51
C ALA A 110 4.35 -6.86 -5.99
N SER A 111 3.92 -8.06 -6.32
CA SER A 111 3.93 -8.60 -7.69
C SER A 111 2.79 -8.07 -8.57
N SER A 112 1.83 -7.34 -7.99
CA SER A 112 0.68 -6.76 -8.71
C SER A 112 0.72 -5.24 -8.64
N SER A 113 0.39 -4.60 -9.74
CA SER A 113 0.15 -3.16 -9.83
C SER A 113 -1.34 -2.90 -10.05
N VAL A 114 -1.74 -1.64 -9.96
CA VAL A 114 -3.14 -1.22 -10.13
C VAL A 114 -3.26 -0.27 -11.32
N ALA A 115 -4.30 -0.46 -12.12
CA ALA A 115 -4.72 0.46 -13.15
C ALA A 115 -6.15 0.94 -12.86
N PHE A 116 -6.43 2.20 -13.12
CA PHE A 116 -7.78 2.74 -13.01
C PHE A 116 -8.44 2.85 -14.38
N LEU A 117 -9.69 2.43 -14.45
CA LEU A 117 -10.57 2.56 -15.59
C LEU A 117 -11.74 3.48 -15.24
N SER A 118 -12.44 3.97 -16.27
CA SER A 118 -13.62 4.81 -16.13
C SER A 118 -14.88 4.01 -15.75
N GLU A 119 -15.87 4.67 -15.17
CA GLU A 119 -17.20 4.08 -15.00
C GLU A 119 -17.85 3.72 -16.34
N GLN A 120 -17.58 4.48 -17.41
CA GLN A 120 -18.11 4.20 -18.74
C GLN A 120 -17.61 2.85 -19.27
N LYS A 121 -16.38 2.45 -18.90
CA LYS A 121 -15.85 1.13 -19.25
C LYS A 121 -16.63 -0.02 -18.60
N LEU A 122 -17.13 0.16 -17.39
CA LEU A 122 -18.05 -0.82 -16.78
C LEU A 122 -19.35 -0.96 -17.58
N ILE A 123 -19.92 0.18 -17.98
CA ILE A 123 -21.19 0.19 -18.74
C ILE A 123 -21.01 -0.48 -20.09
N GLU A 124 -19.92 -0.19 -20.80
CA GLU A 124 -19.58 -0.83 -22.09
C GLU A 124 -19.50 -2.35 -21.95
N ASN A 125 -18.83 -2.82 -20.92
CA ASN A 125 -18.69 -4.25 -20.66
C ASN A 125 -19.92 -4.86 -19.96
N LYS A 126 -21.05 -4.15 -19.91
CA LYS A 126 -22.30 -4.58 -19.26
C LYS A 126 -22.12 -5.01 -17.80
N MET A 127 -21.12 -4.47 -17.13
CA MET A 127 -20.86 -4.73 -15.72
C MET A 127 -21.69 -3.78 -14.85
N THR A 128 -22.22 -4.29 -13.77
CA THR A 128 -22.88 -3.48 -12.76
C THR A 128 -21.93 -3.17 -11.61
N TRP A 129 -22.25 -2.19 -10.78
CA TRP A 129 -21.46 -1.90 -9.58
C TRP A 129 -21.44 -3.07 -8.58
N ASN A 130 -22.51 -3.86 -8.53
CA ASN A 130 -22.58 -5.02 -7.63
C ASN A 130 -21.99 -6.28 -8.29
N PRO A 131 -21.19 -7.08 -7.59
CA PRO A 131 -20.62 -6.78 -6.27
C PRO A 131 -19.49 -5.72 -6.34
N CYS A 132 -19.40 -4.88 -5.32
CA CYS A 132 -18.34 -3.90 -5.20
C CYS A 132 -17.73 -3.91 -3.78
N ARG A 133 -16.57 -3.28 -3.65
CA ARG A 133 -15.99 -2.95 -2.34
C ARG A 133 -16.50 -1.59 -1.91
N VAL A 134 -17.03 -1.50 -0.71
CA VAL A 134 -17.30 -0.22 -0.05
C VAL A 134 -16.04 0.13 0.75
N LEU A 135 -15.46 1.27 0.44
CA LEU A 135 -14.34 1.82 1.18
C LEU A 135 -14.92 2.72 2.29
N LEU A 136 -14.42 2.54 3.49
CA LEU A 136 -14.80 3.34 4.64
C LEU A 136 -13.54 4.02 5.17
N ASP A 137 -13.56 5.33 5.20
CA ASP A 137 -12.56 6.09 5.93
C ASP A 137 -13.06 6.33 7.34
N VAL A 138 -12.19 6.10 8.31
CA VAL A 138 -12.53 6.19 9.73
C VAL A 138 -11.77 7.35 10.32
N LYS A 139 -12.47 8.18 11.10
CA LYS A 139 -11.84 9.26 11.85
C LYS A 139 -10.66 8.73 12.66
N GLU A 140 -9.61 9.53 12.76
CA GLU A 140 -8.43 9.19 13.53
C GLU A 140 -8.81 8.59 14.89
N THR A 141 -8.27 7.42 15.16
CA THR A 141 -8.49 6.67 16.38
C THR A 141 -7.20 5.96 16.76
N SER A 142 -7.01 5.78 18.06
CA SER A 142 -5.93 4.93 18.58
C SER A 142 -6.21 3.43 18.44
N ALA A 143 -7.37 3.05 17.92
CA ALA A 143 -7.74 1.66 17.72
C ALA A 143 -6.96 1.07 16.54
N SER A 144 -6.50 -0.18 16.70
CA SER A 144 -5.88 -0.94 15.61
C SER A 144 -6.90 -1.28 14.53
N GLY A 145 -6.42 -1.59 13.31
CA GLY A 145 -7.28 -2.04 12.23
C GLY A 145 -8.17 -3.22 12.63
N LEU A 146 -7.63 -4.18 13.37
CA LEU A 146 -8.38 -5.33 13.88
C LEU A 146 -9.51 -4.94 14.85
N GLN A 147 -9.24 -4.00 15.76
CA GLN A 147 -10.26 -3.50 16.68
C GLN A 147 -11.38 -2.77 15.93
N MET A 148 -11.01 -2.02 14.89
CA MET A 148 -11.99 -1.33 14.06
C MET A 148 -12.81 -2.29 13.22
N GLU A 149 -12.22 -3.35 12.68
CA GLU A 149 -12.92 -4.44 11.99
C GLU A 149 -13.94 -5.12 12.88
N GLN A 150 -13.55 -5.47 14.10
CA GLN A 150 -14.45 -6.06 15.09
C GLN A 150 -15.61 -5.12 15.47
N LYS A 151 -15.33 -3.82 15.58
CA LYS A 151 -16.36 -2.82 15.86
C LYS A 151 -17.32 -2.66 14.70
N LEU A 152 -16.82 -2.51 13.49
CA LEU A 152 -17.63 -2.42 12.27
C LEU A 152 -18.51 -3.65 12.07
N THR A 153 -17.96 -4.84 12.30
CA THR A 153 -18.71 -6.11 12.18
C THR A 153 -19.88 -6.19 13.18
N LYS A 154 -19.76 -5.53 14.34
CA LYS A 154 -20.84 -5.46 15.33
C LYS A 154 -21.88 -4.38 15.01
N ASP A 155 -21.42 -3.25 14.47
CA ASP A 155 -22.25 -2.07 14.27
C ASP A 155 -23.03 -2.11 12.94
N VAL A 156 -22.63 -2.97 12.00
CA VAL A 156 -23.22 -3.10 10.67
C VAL A 156 -23.81 -4.50 10.51
N GLU A 157 -25.08 -4.57 10.14
CA GLU A 157 -25.70 -5.85 9.76
C GLU A 157 -25.15 -6.27 8.39
N LEU A 158 -24.29 -7.28 8.41
CA LEU A 158 -23.71 -7.84 7.20
C LEU A 158 -24.68 -8.86 6.58
N GLN A 159 -24.86 -8.77 5.27
CA GLN A 159 -25.59 -9.78 4.52
C GLN A 159 -24.70 -11.01 4.25
N GLU A 160 -25.34 -12.11 3.90
CA GLU A 160 -24.62 -13.34 3.55
C GLU A 160 -23.59 -13.09 2.43
N GLY A 161 -22.35 -13.52 2.65
CA GLY A 161 -21.23 -13.30 1.73
C GLY A 161 -20.50 -11.96 1.90
N GLN A 162 -21.01 -11.02 2.70
CA GLN A 162 -20.30 -9.79 3.03
C GLN A 162 -19.30 -10.00 4.15
N ARG A 163 -18.18 -9.31 4.07
CA ARG A 163 -17.17 -9.30 5.14
C ARG A 163 -16.53 -7.92 5.26
N VAL A 164 -16.19 -7.57 6.46
CA VAL A 164 -15.32 -6.41 6.73
C VAL A 164 -13.88 -6.87 6.60
N ILE A 165 -13.04 -6.07 5.99
CA ILE A 165 -11.60 -6.29 5.91
C ILE A 165 -10.95 -4.98 6.29
N SER A 166 -10.20 -4.98 7.38
CA SER A 166 -9.35 -3.86 7.71
C SER A 166 -8.14 -3.86 6.76
N ARG A 167 -7.83 -2.70 6.22
CA ARG A 167 -6.51 -2.43 5.66
C ARG A 167 -5.86 -1.42 6.58
N ASP A 168 -4.85 -1.86 7.29
CA ASP A 168 -4.04 -0.95 8.06
C ASP A 168 -3.53 0.15 7.14
N SER A 169 -3.65 1.38 7.59
CA SER A 169 -3.11 2.51 6.85
C SER A 169 -1.62 2.30 6.57
N ALA A 170 -1.11 2.91 5.50
CA ALA A 170 0.34 2.88 5.22
C ALA A 170 1.15 3.36 6.43
N VAL A 171 0.60 4.33 7.16
CA VAL A 171 1.20 4.87 8.39
C VAL A 171 1.25 3.80 9.48
N TYR A 172 0.17 3.05 9.71
CA TYR A 172 0.15 1.99 10.74
C TYR A 172 1.14 0.88 10.42
N ARG A 173 1.20 0.42 9.17
CA ARG A 173 2.20 -0.58 8.73
C ARG A 173 3.63 -0.06 8.82
N ALA A 174 3.86 1.21 8.52
CA ALA A 174 5.15 1.84 8.71
C ALA A 174 5.52 1.88 10.22
N MET A 175 4.55 2.21 11.08
CA MET A 175 4.76 2.22 12.53
C MET A 175 4.99 0.82 13.10
N GLU A 176 4.28 -0.21 12.64
CA GLU A 176 4.55 -1.61 13.02
C GLU A 176 5.95 -2.06 12.58
N GLY A 177 6.35 -1.76 11.36
CA GLY A 177 7.71 -2.00 10.88
C GLY A 177 8.77 -1.24 11.70
N MET A 178 8.47 -0.02 12.13
CA MET A 178 9.33 0.78 13.00
C MET A 178 9.36 0.26 14.44
N ALA A 179 8.25 -0.27 14.96
CA ALA A 179 8.20 -0.81 16.32
C ALA A 179 9.21 -1.96 16.52
N GLY A 180 9.34 -2.85 15.53
CA GLY A 180 10.39 -3.86 15.50
C GLY A 180 11.82 -3.26 15.49
N SER A 181 12.01 -2.19 14.73
CA SER A 181 13.29 -1.46 14.67
C SER A 181 13.64 -0.77 15.98
N TYR A 182 12.67 -0.19 16.69
CA TYR A 182 12.88 0.40 18.02
C TYR A 182 13.26 -0.66 19.06
N GLY A 183 12.63 -1.84 19.03
CA GLY A 183 13.00 -2.96 19.88
C GLY A 183 14.45 -3.39 19.64
N PHE A 184 14.86 -3.53 18.40
CA PHE A 184 16.23 -3.86 18.02
C PHE A 184 17.23 -2.77 18.43
N ALA A 185 16.90 -1.49 18.21
CA ALA A 185 17.72 -0.35 18.64
C ALA A 185 17.88 -0.29 20.16
N ALA A 186 16.82 -0.59 20.92
CA ALA A 186 16.88 -0.65 22.37
C ALA A 186 17.81 -1.76 22.87
N VAL A 187 17.75 -2.95 22.27
CA VAL A 187 18.65 -4.08 22.59
C VAL A 187 20.10 -3.71 22.27
N LEU A 188 20.38 -3.13 21.11
CA LEU A 188 21.73 -2.69 20.74
C LEU A 188 22.25 -1.61 21.69
N SER A 189 21.43 -0.64 22.06
CA SER A 189 21.79 0.40 23.02
C SER A 189 22.12 -0.19 24.39
N PHE A 190 21.32 -1.13 24.86
CA PHE A 190 21.58 -1.84 26.12
C PHE A 190 22.91 -2.61 26.08
N LEU A 191 23.17 -3.36 25.01
CA LEU A 191 24.43 -4.09 24.83
C LEU A 191 25.63 -3.14 24.81
N THR A 192 25.51 -2.01 24.11
CA THR A 192 26.57 -1.00 24.04
C THR A 192 26.89 -0.44 25.44
N LEU A 193 25.87 -0.08 26.23
CA LEU A 193 26.02 0.38 27.59
C LEU A 193 26.65 -0.69 28.50
N LEU A 194 26.24 -1.95 28.35
CA LEU A 194 26.81 -3.06 29.07
C LEU A 194 28.30 -3.25 28.76
N CYS A 195 28.66 -3.20 27.47
CA CYS A 195 30.07 -3.27 27.05
C CYS A 195 30.90 -2.11 27.63
N MET A 196 30.37 -0.88 27.58
CA MET A 196 31.03 0.28 28.19
C MET A 196 31.23 0.09 29.69
N PHE A 197 30.19 -0.38 30.38
CA PHE A 197 30.29 -0.64 31.83
C PHE A 197 31.35 -1.69 32.15
N LEU A 198 31.40 -2.81 31.44
CA LEU A 198 32.39 -3.85 31.60
C LEU A 198 33.82 -3.34 31.31
N PHE A 199 33.96 -2.50 30.27
CA PHE A 199 35.25 -1.92 29.92
C PHE A 199 35.77 -0.98 31.01
N VAL A 200 34.90 -0.07 31.48
CA VAL A 200 35.26 0.84 32.60
C VAL A 200 35.57 0.04 33.86
N SER A 201 34.77 -0.98 34.19
CA SER A 201 35.01 -1.84 35.35
C SER A 201 36.38 -2.56 35.28
N ASN A 202 36.75 -3.06 34.12
CA ASN A 202 38.04 -3.69 33.90
C ASN A 202 39.22 -2.69 34.08
N ILE A 203 39.04 -1.46 33.52
CA ILE A 203 40.08 -0.42 33.68
C ILE A 203 40.26 -0.05 35.17
N LEU A 204 39.13 0.12 35.88
CA LEU A 204 39.19 0.44 37.32
C LEU A 204 39.85 -0.69 38.13
N ASN A 205 39.53 -1.95 37.85
CA ASN A 205 40.15 -3.09 38.52
C ASN A 205 41.65 -3.15 38.27
N LEU A 206 42.09 -2.95 37.01
CA LEU A 206 43.52 -2.90 36.68
C LEU A 206 44.25 -1.72 37.33
N SER A 207 43.56 -0.56 37.44
CA SER A 207 44.10 0.61 38.10
C SER A 207 44.29 0.35 39.61
N LEU A 208 43.27 -0.25 40.25
CA LEU A 208 43.32 -0.63 41.67
C LEU A 208 44.41 -1.67 41.96
N GLU A 209 44.60 -2.67 41.10
CA GLU A 209 45.68 -3.64 41.24
C GLU A 209 47.08 -2.98 41.16
N LYS A 210 47.27 -2.05 40.24
CA LYS A 210 48.51 -1.29 40.12
C LYS A 210 48.77 -0.43 41.35
N ASP A 211 47.76 0.26 41.86
CA ASP A 211 47.88 1.12 43.04
C ASP A 211 48.20 0.27 44.30
N LEU A 212 47.54 -0.90 44.46
CA LEU A 212 47.82 -1.82 45.54
C LEU A 212 49.25 -2.39 45.50
N GLN A 213 49.73 -2.72 44.28
CA GLN A 213 51.13 -3.16 44.11
C GLN A 213 52.13 -2.05 44.45
N GLN A 214 51.80 -0.81 44.13
CA GLN A 214 52.66 0.34 44.41
C GLN A 214 52.68 0.68 45.87
N TYR A 215 51.57 0.53 46.61
CA TYR A 215 51.51 0.68 48.06
C TYR A 215 52.11 -0.51 48.80
N GLY A 216 52.01 -1.74 48.28
CA GLY A 216 52.62 -2.93 48.84
C GLY A 216 54.14 -3.02 48.65
N LEU A 217 54.71 -2.20 47.76
CA LEU A 217 56.18 -2.07 47.59
C LEU A 217 56.81 -1.00 48.52
N LEU A 218 55.99 -0.29 49.28
CA LEU A 218 56.40 0.76 50.20
C LEU A 218 56.48 0.29 51.69
N GLU A 219 56.11 -0.97 51.98
CA GLU A 219 56.38 -1.67 53.20
C GLU A 219 57.63 -2.59 53.07
#